data_ff246507bdaceeeb7365319afa129ca9
#
_entry.id   ff246507bdaceeeb7365319afa129ca9
#
_cell.length_a   1.000
_cell.length_b   1.000
_cell.length_c   1.000
_cell.angle_alpha   90.00
_cell.angle_beta   90.00
_cell.angle_gamma   90.00
#
_symmetry.space_group_name_H-M   'P 1'
#
loop_
_entity.id
_entity.type
_entity.pdbx_description
1 polymer ?
#
loop_
_entity_poly.entity_id
_entity_poly.type
_entity_poly.pdbx_seq_one_letter_code
_entity_poly.pdbx_strand_id
1 'polypeptide(L)'
;MRHSVRAMALLCGGLVISSAASGQSREQVNQEARAIFKELIEINTTDSAGNVTLAAEAMAKRLREAGYPEKDVIVAGPQERKKNLVARLRGTGQKKPVLFIGHLDVVEALRSDWTVDPFQFLERDGYFYGRGAEDMKESDAILVMNFVRLKREGFHPDRDLILALTADEEGGSYNGIDWLLKAHREPSCALPNSSFRPENQHKLFRSPAALPEPASRPAFRTRRRPG
;
A
#
# COMPACT_ATOMS: atom_id res chain seq x y z
N MET A 1 -80.45 -12.01 -14.57
CA MET A 1 -79.37 -10.98 -14.64
C MET A 1 -78.10 -11.56 -14.05
N ARG A 2 -77.11 -11.88 -14.89
CA ARG A 2 -75.84 -12.46 -14.48
C ARG A 2 -74.77 -11.38 -14.70
N HIS A 3 -74.12 -10.89 -13.65
CA HIS A 3 -73.01 -9.96 -13.72
C HIS A 3 -71.70 -10.73 -13.75
N SER A 4 -70.99 -10.68 -14.89
CA SER A 4 -69.64 -11.19 -15.04
C SER A 4 -68.64 -10.16 -14.53
N VAL A 5 -67.87 -10.48 -13.48
CA VAL A 5 -66.73 -9.69 -13.01
C VAL A 5 -65.46 -10.19 -13.75
N ARG A 6 -64.90 -9.36 -14.58
CA ARG A 6 -63.60 -9.60 -15.25
C ARG A 6 -62.47 -9.18 -14.28
N ALA A 7 -61.71 -10.13 -13.83
CA ALA A 7 -60.48 -9.87 -13.09
C ALA A 7 -59.35 -9.50 -14.07
N MET A 8 -58.82 -8.29 -13.90
CA MET A 8 -57.65 -7.77 -14.66
C MET A 8 -56.39 -8.06 -13.86
N ALA A 9 -55.62 -9.04 -14.29
CA ALA A 9 -54.32 -9.36 -13.71
C ALA A 9 -53.26 -8.34 -14.21
N LEU A 10 -52.76 -7.48 -13.30
CA LEU A 10 -51.57 -6.65 -13.55
C LEU A 10 -50.32 -7.51 -13.45
N LEU A 11 -49.64 -7.78 -14.56
CA LEU A 11 -48.28 -8.30 -14.57
C LEU A 11 -47.33 -7.12 -14.29
N CYS A 12 -46.82 -7.02 -13.07
CA CYS A 12 -45.63 -6.22 -12.75
C CYS A 12 -44.40 -6.96 -13.20
N GLY A 13 -43.95 -6.71 -14.43
CA GLY A 13 -42.64 -7.16 -14.91
C GLY A 13 -41.53 -6.36 -14.20
N GLY A 14 -40.94 -6.96 -13.16
CA GLY A 14 -39.76 -6.42 -12.51
C GLY A 14 -38.55 -6.50 -13.47
N LEU A 15 -38.08 -5.36 -13.95
CA LEU A 15 -36.83 -5.24 -14.72
C LEU A 15 -35.66 -5.44 -13.74
N VAL A 16 -35.13 -6.66 -13.68
CA VAL A 16 -33.88 -6.94 -12.93
C VAL A 16 -32.74 -6.37 -13.78
N ILE A 17 -32.32 -5.13 -13.46
CA ILE A 17 -31.09 -4.56 -14.01
C ILE A 17 -29.94 -5.29 -13.30
N SER A 18 -29.45 -6.35 -13.94
CA SER A 18 -28.19 -7.01 -13.55
C SER A 18 -27.05 -6.03 -13.83
N SER A 19 -26.60 -5.29 -12.82
CA SER A 19 -25.36 -4.51 -12.88
C SER A 19 -24.21 -5.51 -12.97
N ALA A 20 -23.82 -5.85 -14.21
CA ALA A 20 -22.55 -6.50 -14.42
C ALA A 20 -21.47 -5.52 -13.94
N ALA A 21 -20.80 -5.85 -12.85
CA ALA A 21 -19.59 -5.14 -12.44
C ALA A 21 -18.55 -5.36 -13.54
N SER A 22 -18.49 -4.45 -14.50
CA SER A 22 -17.43 -4.46 -15.51
C SER A 22 -16.14 -4.09 -14.79
N GLY A 23 -15.22 -5.03 -14.64
CA GLY A 23 -13.89 -4.77 -14.10
C GLY A 23 -13.21 -3.64 -14.86
N GLN A 24 -12.37 -2.86 -14.16
CA GLN A 24 -11.59 -1.79 -14.80
C GLN A 24 -10.73 -2.36 -15.93
N SER A 25 -10.62 -1.63 -17.04
CA SER A 25 -9.68 -2.00 -18.10
C SER A 25 -8.23 -1.86 -17.59
N ARG A 26 -7.30 -2.58 -18.20
CA ARG A 26 -5.87 -2.47 -17.88
C ARG A 26 -5.38 -1.02 -17.98
N GLU A 27 -5.85 -0.29 -18.97
CA GLU A 27 -5.50 1.12 -19.16
C GLU A 27 -6.00 2.00 -17.99
N GLN A 28 -7.23 1.80 -17.53
CA GLN A 28 -7.78 2.51 -16.37
C GLN A 28 -6.99 2.21 -15.10
N VAL A 29 -6.60 0.94 -14.88
CA VAL A 29 -5.75 0.54 -13.74
C VAL A 29 -4.39 1.23 -13.81
N ASN A 30 -3.75 1.28 -14.99
CA ASN A 30 -2.46 1.93 -15.18
C ASN A 30 -2.55 3.45 -14.94
N GLN A 31 -3.59 4.10 -15.44
CA GLN A 31 -3.82 5.53 -15.24
C GLN A 31 -4.03 5.86 -13.77
N GLU A 32 -4.80 5.05 -13.04
CA GLU A 32 -5.01 5.26 -11.61
C GLU A 32 -3.74 4.98 -10.80
N ALA A 33 -2.99 3.92 -11.10
CA ALA A 33 -1.69 3.65 -10.47
C ALA A 33 -0.71 4.81 -10.68
N ARG A 34 -0.67 5.36 -11.90
CA ARG A 34 0.14 6.53 -12.22
C ARG A 34 -0.30 7.78 -11.45
N ALA A 35 -1.61 7.97 -11.26
CA ALA A 35 -2.13 9.09 -10.47
C ALA A 35 -1.77 8.95 -8.97
N ILE A 36 -1.81 7.74 -8.42
CA ILE A 36 -1.35 7.44 -7.06
C ILE A 36 0.15 7.74 -6.93
N PHE A 37 0.94 7.26 -7.88
CA PHE A 37 2.39 7.48 -7.88
C PHE A 37 2.74 8.97 -7.96
N LYS A 38 2.08 9.72 -8.86
CA LYS A 38 2.22 11.17 -8.95
C LYS A 38 1.93 11.85 -7.61
N GLU A 39 0.81 11.53 -6.98
CA GLU A 39 0.43 12.10 -5.68
C GLU A 39 1.48 11.81 -4.62
N LEU A 40 2.00 10.59 -4.55
CA LEU A 40 3.06 10.24 -3.60
C LEU A 40 4.35 11.00 -3.85
N ILE A 41 4.81 11.15 -5.10
CA ILE A 41 6.03 11.92 -5.45
C ILE A 41 5.88 13.39 -5.04
N GLU A 42 4.69 13.98 -5.25
CA GLU A 42 4.45 15.41 -5.01
C GLU A 42 4.26 15.75 -3.53
N ILE A 43 4.16 14.75 -2.65
CA ILE A 43 4.20 14.95 -1.20
C ILE A 43 5.65 14.79 -0.73
N ASN A 44 6.24 15.87 -0.21
CA ASN A 44 7.56 15.80 0.43
C ASN A 44 7.44 15.01 1.75
N THR A 45 8.18 13.92 1.85
CA THR A 45 8.21 13.01 3.01
C THR A 45 9.62 12.80 3.55
N THR A 46 10.55 13.75 3.30
CA THR A 46 11.88 13.75 3.90
C THR A 46 11.80 13.92 5.41
N ASP A 47 12.84 13.53 6.13
CA ASP A 47 12.86 13.64 7.59
C ASP A 47 12.86 15.10 8.05
N SER A 48 13.69 15.95 7.45
CA SER A 48 13.89 17.33 7.91
C SER A 48 12.68 18.24 7.69
N ALA A 49 12.10 18.22 6.48
CA ALA A 49 11.07 19.17 6.04
C ALA A 49 9.74 18.51 5.66
N GLY A 50 9.74 17.20 5.41
CA GLY A 50 8.59 16.46 4.92
C GLY A 50 7.52 16.15 5.96
N ASN A 51 6.44 15.56 5.50
CA ASN A 51 5.33 15.11 6.34
C ASN A 51 4.78 13.79 5.83
N VAL A 52 5.21 12.68 6.43
CA VAL A 52 4.80 11.33 6.06
C VAL A 52 3.30 11.11 6.29
N THR A 53 2.74 11.77 7.30
CA THR A 53 1.30 11.68 7.61
C THR A 53 0.43 12.14 6.44
N LEU A 54 0.85 13.16 5.68
CA LEU A 54 0.10 13.59 4.50
C LEU A 54 0.02 12.51 3.43
N ALA A 55 1.12 11.77 3.20
CA ALA A 55 1.12 10.64 2.27
C ALA A 55 0.26 9.49 2.80
N ALA A 56 0.36 9.16 4.09
CA ALA A 56 -0.46 8.14 4.73
C ALA A 56 -1.96 8.47 4.62
N GLU A 57 -2.36 9.71 4.90
CA GLU A 57 -3.78 10.15 4.79
C GLU A 57 -4.28 10.17 3.34
N ALA A 58 -3.44 10.59 2.38
CA ALA A 58 -3.80 10.56 0.97
C ALA A 58 -4.10 9.12 0.51
N MET A 59 -3.27 8.16 0.89
CA MET A 59 -3.48 6.74 0.54
C MET A 59 -4.66 6.14 1.31
N ALA A 60 -4.84 6.50 2.57
CA ALA A 60 -6.00 6.10 3.37
C ALA A 60 -7.32 6.57 2.73
N LYS A 61 -7.35 7.82 2.25
CA LYS A 61 -8.51 8.38 1.53
C LYS A 61 -8.87 7.53 0.31
N ARG A 62 -7.89 7.16 -0.52
CA ARG A 62 -8.12 6.32 -1.70
C ARG A 62 -8.69 4.95 -1.36
N LEU A 63 -8.21 4.34 -0.27
CA LEU A 63 -8.72 3.05 0.21
C LEU A 63 -10.17 3.19 0.72
N ARG A 64 -10.48 4.24 1.48
CA ARG A 64 -11.85 4.52 1.94
C ARG A 64 -12.80 4.76 0.77
N GLU A 65 -12.39 5.54 -0.23
CA GLU A 65 -13.14 5.78 -1.47
C GLU A 65 -13.37 4.49 -2.28
N ALA A 66 -12.46 3.52 -2.17
CA ALA A 66 -12.63 2.18 -2.75
C ALA A 66 -13.62 1.30 -1.97
N GLY A 67 -14.11 1.76 -0.80
CA GLY A 67 -15.12 1.06 0.02
C GLY A 67 -14.54 0.27 1.19
N TYR A 68 -13.30 0.54 1.62
CA TYR A 68 -12.78 0.00 2.88
C TYR A 68 -13.52 0.64 4.06
N PRO A 69 -14.00 -0.14 5.06
CA PRO A 69 -14.55 0.41 6.28
C PRO A 69 -13.51 1.20 7.07
N GLU A 70 -13.93 2.27 7.77
CA GLU A 70 -13.04 3.10 8.61
C GLU A 70 -12.22 2.28 9.61
N LYS A 71 -12.82 1.28 10.23
CA LYS A 71 -12.15 0.38 11.19
C LYS A 71 -11.03 -0.48 10.57
N ASP A 72 -11.00 -0.58 9.25
CA ASP A 72 -10.02 -1.37 8.51
C ASP A 72 -8.96 -0.51 7.79
N VAL A 73 -9.01 0.83 7.99
CA VAL A 73 -8.03 1.79 7.45
C VAL A 73 -7.63 2.77 8.55
N ILE A 74 -6.44 2.59 9.08
CA ILE A 74 -5.96 3.30 10.26
C ILE A 74 -4.70 4.08 9.88
N VAL A 75 -4.70 5.38 10.23
CA VAL A 75 -3.52 6.23 10.18
C VAL A 75 -3.12 6.57 11.60
N ALA A 76 -1.99 6.03 12.05
CA ALA A 76 -1.51 6.20 13.42
C ALA A 76 0.02 6.18 13.49
N GLY A 77 0.58 6.85 14.48
CA GLY A 77 2.03 6.91 14.64
C GLY A 77 2.45 7.65 15.90
N PRO A 78 3.75 7.65 16.21
CA PRO A 78 4.30 8.24 17.44
C PRO A 78 4.29 9.76 17.42
N GLN A 79 4.22 10.37 16.24
CA GLN A 79 4.30 11.81 16.04
C GLN A 79 3.30 12.28 14.99
N GLU A 80 2.93 13.57 15.06
CA GLU A 80 1.96 14.18 14.16
C GLU A 80 2.37 14.08 12.68
N ARG A 81 3.65 14.26 12.36
CA ARG A 81 4.17 14.20 10.98
C ARG A 81 4.70 12.83 10.56
N LYS A 82 4.67 11.83 11.44
CA LYS A 82 5.30 10.52 11.30
C LYS A 82 4.30 9.38 11.57
N LYS A 83 3.13 9.45 10.93
CA LYS A 83 2.13 8.39 11.03
C LYS A 83 2.28 7.37 9.92
N ASN A 84 1.90 6.15 10.24
CA ASN A 84 1.85 5.01 9.35
C ASN A 84 0.42 4.81 8.86
N LEU A 85 0.25 4.23 7.68
CA LEU A 85 -1.02 3.69 7.20
C LEU A 85 -1.04 2.19 7.41
N VAL A 86 -2.11 1.67 8.03
CA VAL A 86 -2.40 0.23 8.04
C VAL A 86 -3.80 0.01 7.48
N ALA A 87 -3.90 -0.82 6.44
CA ALA A 87 -5.17 -1.19 5.85
C ALA A 87 -5.35 -2.70 5.80
N ARG A 88 -6.61 -3.17 5.89
CA ARG A 88 -6.93 -4.59 5.97
C ARG A 88 -8.06 -4.97 5.01
N LEU A 89 -7.77 -5.81 4.06
CA LEU A 89 -8.78 -6.53 3.29
C LEU A 89 -9.09 -7.84 4.01
N ARG A 90 -10.29 -7.93 4.58
CA ARG A 90 -10.69 -9.11 5.35
C ARG A 90 -10.95 -10.30 4.44
N GLY A 91 -10.41 -11.44 4.83
CA GLY A 91 -10.66 -12.73 4.22
C GLY A 91 -11.55 -13.63 5.07
N THR A 92 -11.65 -14.89 4.68
CA THR A 92 -12.44 -15.90 5.42
C THR A 92 -11.77 -16.38 6.73
N GLY A 93 -10.50 -16.04 6.94
CA GLY A 93 -9.73 -16.46 8.12
C GLY A 93 -9.28 -17.94 8.08
N GLN A 94 -9.42 -18.62 6.96
CA GLN A 94 -9.00 -20.02 6.82
C GLN A 94 -7.48 -20.19 6.89
N LYS A 95 -6.74 -19.15 6.52
CA LYS A 95 -5.27 -19.13 6.56
C LYS A 95 -4.76 -17.93 7.35
N LYS A 96 -3.47 -17.97 7.73
CA LYS A 96 -2.80 -16.85 8.40
C LYS A 96 -2.75 -15.62 7.48
N PRO A 97 -2.85 -14.40 8.02
CA PRO A 97 -2.74 -13.18 7.26
C PRO A 97 -1.42 -13.07 6.46
N VAL A 98 -1.47 -12.34 5.36
CA VAL A 98 -0.29 -11.90 4.62
C VAL A 98 -0.14 -10.40 4.82
N LEU A 99 1.07 -9.97 5.14
CA LEU A 99 1.45 -8.58 5.33
C LEU A 99 2.29 -8.11 4.13
N PHE A 100 1.85 -7.01 3.53
CA PHE A 100 2.58 -6.23 2.53
C PHE A 100 3.09 -4.98 3.23
N ILE A 101 4.39 -4.73 3.11
CA ILE A 101 5.05 -3.59 3.77
C ILE A 101 5.71 -2.71 2.71
N GLY A 102 5.57 -1.40 2.87
CA GLY A 102 6.33 -0.37 2.19
C GLY A 102 6.63 0.77 3.16
N HIS A 103 7.40 1.76 2.71
CA HIS A 103 7.67 2.96 3.48
C HIS A 103 7.40 4.23 2.66
N LEU A 104 6.79 5.22 3.30
CA LEU A 104 6.34 6.46 2.67
C LEU A 104 7.40 7.56 2.71
N ASP A 105 8.35 7.46 3.66
CA ASP A 105 9.44 8.42 3.79
C ASP A 105 10.48 8.24 2.69
N VAL A 106 11.28 9.25 2.51
CA VAL A 106 12.37 9.28 1.53
C VAL A 106 13.58 9.99 2.12
N VAL A 107 14.78 9.60 1.67
CA VAL A 107 16.01 10.33 2.02
C VAL A 107 15.95 11.78 1.55
N GLU A 108 16.79 12.62 2.13
CA GLU A 108 16.85 14.05 1.83
C GLU A 108 17.05 14.33 0.32
N ALA A 109 16.48 15.44 -0.12
CA ALA A 109 16.59 15.90 -1.51
C ALA A 109 16.78 17.41 -1.54
N LEU A 110 18.02 17.85 -1.45
CA LEU A 110 18.35 19.26 -1.57
C LEU A 110 18.11 19.70 -3.02
N ARG A 111 17.36 20.79 -3.21
CA ARG A 111 17.03 21.30 -4.54
C ARG A 111 18.27 21.59 -5.39
N SER A 112 19.40 21.96 -4.76
CA SER A 112 20.69 22.21 -5.42
C SER A 112 21.26 20.97 -6.12
N ASP A 113 20.93 19.79 -5.66
CA ASP A 113 21.49 18.51 -6.14
C ASP A 113 20.67 17.92 -7.31
N TRP A 114 19.60 18.62 -7.70
CA TRP A 114 18.66 18.15 -8.70
C TRP A 114 18.55 19.12 -9.88
N THR A 115 18.58 18.59 -11.09
CA THR A 115 18.32 19.35 -12.32
C THR A 115 16.84 19.69 -12.50
N VAL A 116 15.94 18.94 -11.87
CA VAL A 116 14.47 19.14 -11.82
C VAL A 116 14.04 19.24 -10.36
N ASP A 117 12.80 19.68 -10.10
CA ASP A 117 12.26 19.64 -8.75
C ASP A 117 12.09 18.19 -8.28
N PRO A 118 12.71 17.77 -7.15
CA PRO A 118 12.60 16.39 -6.66
C PRO A 118 11.19 16.00 -6.21
N PHE A 119 10.30 16.95 -5.93
CA PHE A 119 8.92 16.74 -5.51
C PHE A 119 7.90 17.16 -6.59
N GLN A 120 8.34 17.27 -7.83
CA GLN A 120 7.48 17.41 -8.99
C GLN A 120 7.54 16.14 -9.82
N PHE A 121 6.40 15.46 -9.98
CA PHE A 121 6.32 14.29 -10.83
C PHE A 121 6.57 14.64 -12.29
N LEU A 122 7.64 14.12 -12.85
CA LEU A 122 8.03 14.33 -14.23
C LEU A 122 8.11 12.99 -14.96
N GLU A 123 7.47 12.91 -16.12
CA GLU A 123 7.64 11.81 -17.06
C GLU A 123 8.32 12.34 -18.33
N ARG A 124 9.45 11.75 -18.68
CA ARG A 124 10.23 12.12 -19.85
C ARG A 124 11.02 10.92 -20.38
N ASP A 125 11.05 10.74 -21.69
CA ASP A 125 11.82 9.68 -22.37
C ASP A 125 11.50 8.26 -21.86
N GLY A 126 10.26 8.02 -21.42
CA GLY A 126 9.81 6.73 -20.90
C GLY A 126 10.20 6.45 -19.45
N TYR A 127 10.74 7.43 -18.72
CA TYR A 127 11.13 7.34 -17.33
C TYR A 127 10.33 8.31 -16.47
N PHE A 128 10.15 7.94 -15.20
CA PHE A 128 9.62 8.79 -14.16
C PHE A 128 10.76 9.37 -13.32
N TYR A 129 10.68 10.66 -13.02
CA TYR A 129 11.66 11.39 -12.22
C TYR A 129 10.99 11.98 -10.99
N GLY A 130 11.65 11.87 -9.85
CA GLY A 130 11.24 12.41 -8.57
C GLY A 130 11.93 11.70 -7.42
N ARG A 131 12.00 12.32 -6.24
CA ARG A 131 12.53 11.67 -5.04
C ARG A 131 11.57 10.55 -4.59
N GLY A 132 12.12 9.35 -4.38
CA GLY A 132 11.35 8.16 -4.06
C GLY A 132 10.75 7.45 -5.29
N ALA A 133 11.16 7.84 -6.52
CA ALA A 133 10.63 7.20 -7.73
C ALA A 133 10.99 5.71 -7.82
N GLU A 134 12.08 5.28 -7.23
CA GLU A 134 12.54 3.89 -7.16
C GLU A 134 12.40 3.34 -5.74
N ASP A 135 12.75 4.12 -4.73
CA ASP A 135 12.71 3.74 -3.32
C ASP A 135 11.83 4.68 -2.50
N MET A 136 10.56 4.27 -2.14
CA MET A 136 9.88 3.16 -2.82
C MET A 136 8.44 3.53 -3.17
N LYS A 137 8.17 4.83 -3.46
CA LYS A 137 6.82 5.35 -3.75
C LYS A 137 6.16 4.70 -4.97
N GLU A 138 6.96 4.21 -5.93
CA GLU A 138 6.45 3.41 -7.05
C GLU A 138 5.81 2.11 -6.53
N SER A 139 6.55 1.38 -5.71
CA SER A 139 6.06 0.13 -5.11
C SER A 139 4.86 0.37 -4.20
N ASP A 140 4.86 1.46 -3.41
CA ASP A 140 3.71 1.86 -2.60
C ASP A 140 2.47 2.14 -3.46
N ALA A 141 2.65 2.83 -4.59
CA ALA A 141 1.55 3.11 -5.52
C ALA A 141 0.96 1.81 -6.09
N ILE A 142 1.81 0.85 -6.45
CA ILE A 142 1.40 -0.47 -6.93
C ILE A 142 0.64 -1.24 -5.85
N LEU A 143 1.12 -1.22 -4.61
CA LEU A 143 0.46 -1.88 -3.48
C LEU A 143 -0.92 -1.27 -3.22
N VAL A 144 -1.00 0.06 -3.11
CA VAL A 144 -2.28 0.77 -2.89
C VAL A 144 -3.25 0.49 -4.02
N MET A 145 -2.81 0.60 -5.30
CA MET A 145 -3.67 0.33 -6.45
C MET A 145 -4.21 -1.11 -6.43
N ASN A 146 -3.38 -2.09 -6.08
CA ASN A 146 -3.85 -3.48 -5.98
C ASN A 146 -4.89 -3.65 -4.88
N PHE A 147 -4.71 -3.03 -3.71
CA PHE A 147 -5.70 -3.06 -2.63
C PHE A 147 -7.01 -2.39 -3.06
N VAL A 148 -6.95 -1.22 -3.70
CA VAL A 148 -8.11 -0.52 -4.29
C VAL A 148 -8.86 -1.44 -5.27
N ARG A 149 -8.14 -2.05 -6.20
CA ARG A 149 -8.70 -2.94 -7.23
C ARG A 149 -9.36 -4.17 -6.61
N LEU A 150 -8.65 -4.89 -5.73
CA LEU A 150 -9.18 -6.09 -5.07
C LEU A 150 -10.49 -5.78 -4.31
N LYS A 151 -10.57 -4.61 -3.67
CA LYS A 151 -11.79 -4.19 -2.98
C LYS A 151 -12.93 -3.92 -3.94
N ARG A 152 -12.69 -3.18 -5.02
CA ARG A 152 -13.71 -2.84 -6.04
C ARG A 152 -14.20 -4.08 -6.80
N GLU A 153 -13.30 -5.03 -7.08
CA GLU A 153 -13.64 -6.30 -7.72
C GLU A 153 -14.39 -7.26 -6.79
N GLY A 154 -14.57 -6.91 -5.52
CA GLY A 154 -15.22 -7.78 -4.54
C GLY A 154 -14.43 -9.06 -4.24
N PHE A 155 -13.11 -9.00 -4.32
CA PHE A 155 -12.25 -10.16 -4.05
C PHE A 155 -12.35 -10.60 -2.59
N HIS A 156 -12.64 -11.86 -2.36
CA HIS A 156 -12.75 -12.49 -1.04
C HIS A 156 -11.63 -13.51 -0.85
N PRO A 157 -10.49 -13.13 -0.24
CA PRO A 157 -9.37 -14.02 -0.01
C PRO A 157 -9.64 -15.04 1.09
N ASP A 158 -8.91 -16.17 1.11
CA ASP A 158 -8.95 -17.18 2.17
C ASP A 158 -8.29 -16.72 3.48
N ARG A 159 -7.64 -15.57 3.47
CA ARG A 159 -6.90 -14.93 4.57
C ARG A 159 -7.02 -13.42 4.51
N ASP A 160 -6.73 -12.76 5.60
CA ASP A 160 -6.61 -11.31 5.56
C ASP A 160 -5.37 -10.89 4.79
N LEU A 161 -5.51 -9.84 3.96
CA LEU A 161 -4.40 -9.13 3.36
C LEU A 161 -4.25 -7.82 4.12
N ILE A 162 -3.06 -7.56 4.62
CA ILE A 162 -2.73 -6.37 5.41
C ILE A 162 -1.70 -5.57 4.63
N LEU A 163 -1.96 -4.29 4.44
CA LEU A 163 -1.03 -3.30 3.90
C LEU A 163 -0.53 -2.43 5.04
N ALA A 164 0.78 -2.29 5.20
CA ALA A 164 1.40 -1.34 6.11
C ALA A 164 2.37 -0.46 5.32
N LEU A 165 2.07 0.84 5.24
CA LEU A 165 2.97 1.85 4.69
C LEU A 165 3.50 2.68 5.86
N THR A 166 4.80 2.64 6.08
CA THR A 166 5.41 3.10 7.32
C THR A 166 6.21 4.39 7.17
N ALA A 167 6.55 4.99 8.28
CA ALA A 167 7.40 6.17 8.39
C ALA A 167 8.79 5.80 8.87
N ASP A 168 9.78 6.64 8.53
CA ASP A 168 11.16 6.60 9.06
C ASP A 168 11.88 5.25 8.86
N GLU A 169 11.74 4.64 7.68
CA GLU A 169 12.56 3.50 7.26
C GLU A 169 13.95 3.95 6.87
N GLU A 170 14.04 5.04 6.10
CA GLU A 170 15.27 5.63 5.54
C GLU A 170 16.11 6.37 6.59
N GLY A 171 15.60 6.53 7.79
CA GLY A 171 16.24 7.23 8.91
C GLY A 171 15.21 7.96 9.76
N GLY A 172 15.69 8.68 10.77
CA GLY A 172 14.82 9.35 11.71
C GLY A 172 14.68 8.58 13.04
N SER A 173 13.97 9.19 14.00
CA SER A 173 13.88 8.66 15.37
C SER A 173 12.58 7.91 15.63
N TYR A 174 11.69 7.79 14.64
CA TYR A 174 10.32 7.31 14.81
C TYR A 174 9.97 6.17 13.87
N ASN A 175 10.89 5.19 13.72
CA ASN A 175 10.70 4.04 12.84
C ASN A 175 9.32 3.41 13.03
N GLY A 176 8.52 3.42 11.94
CA GLY A 176 7.13 3.05 11.95
C GLY A 176 6.89 1.58 12.26
N ILE A 177 7.75 0.69 11.77
CA ILE A 177 7.68 -0.75 12.05
C ILE A 177 7.87 -1.00 13.54
N ASP A 178 8.90 -0.41 14.12
CA ASP A 178 9.19 -0.54 15.55
C ASP A 178 8.03 -0.04 16.41
N TRP A 179 7.45 1.09 16.02
CA TRP A 179 6.30 1.65 16.72
C TRP A 179 5.07 0.75 16.61
N LEU A 180 4.73 0.28 15.40
CA LEU A 180 3.60 -0.64 15.18
C LEU A 180 3.76 -1.93 16.00
N LEU A 181 4.96 -2.51 16.05
CA LEU A 181 5.24 -3.71 16.82
C LEU A 181 5.12 -3.48 18.33
N LYS A 182 5.50 -2.29 18.82
CA LYS A 182 5.37 -1.93 20.25
C LYS A 182 3.92 -1.61 20.61
N ALA A 183 3.22 -0.82 19.82
CA ALA A 183 1.83 -0.43 20.05
C ALA A 183 0.88 -1.64 20.14
N HIS A 184 1.18 -2.73 19.43
CA HIS A 184 0.39 -3.96 19.47
C HIS A 184 0.70 -4.87 20.65
N ARG A 185 1.76 -4.62 21.40
CA ARG A 185 2.07 -5.36 22.65
C ARG A 185 1.28 -4.85 23.85
N GLU A 186 0.78 -3.62 23.78
CA GLU A 186 0.00 -3.01 24.86
C GLU A 186 -1.51 -3.28 24.64
N PRO A 187 -2.21 -3.87 25.63
CA PRO A 187 -3.64 -4.17 25.52
C PRO A 187 -4.54 -2.95 25.26
N SER A 188 -4.04 -1.73 25.58
CA SER A 188 -4.79 -0.48 25.47
C SER A 188 -4.74 0.20 24.11
N CYS A 189 -3.83 -0.22 23.23
CA CYS A 189 -3.68 0.30 21.86
C CYS A 189 -4.10 -0.74 20.79
N ALA A 190 -5.00 -1.63 21.12
CA ALA A 190 -5.48 -2.62 20.19
C ALA A 190 -6.11 -1.96 18.97
N LEU A 191 -5.44 -2.04 17.82
CA LEU A 191 -6.15 -1.96 16.55
C LEU A 191 -7.31 -2.96 16.62
N PRO A 192 -8.53 -2.58 16.27
CA PRO A 192 -9.72 -3.39 16.55
C PRO A 192 -9.56 -4.81 15.99
N ASN A 193 -9.53 -5.79 16.89
CA ASN A 193 -9.38 -7.22 16.67
C ASN A 193 -8.01 -7.69 16.14
N SER A 194 -7.12 -7.91 17.09
CA SER A 194 -5.77 -8.42 16.92
C SER A 194 -5.72 -9.88 16.45
N SER A 195 -5.71 -10.11 15.16
CA SER A 195 -5.07 -11.29 14.59
C SER A 195 -3.54 -11.13 14.51
N PHE A 196 -3.03 -10.00 14.97
CA PHE A 196 -1.61 -9.70 15.11
C PHE A 196 -1.16 -10.11 16.51
N ARG A 197 -0.97 -11.41 16.76
CA ARG A 197 -0.46 -11.91 18.05
C ARG A 197 1.06 -11.89 18.04
N PRO A 198 1.71 -11.34 19.09
CA PRO A 198 3.18 -11.24 19.21
C PRO A 198 3.92 -12.57 19.08
N GLU A 199 3.33 -13.64 19.53
CA GLU A 199 3.88 -14.99 19.47
C GLU A 199 4.16 -15.53 18.06
N ASN A 200 3.55 -14.92 17.03
CA ASN A 200 3.77 -15.32 15.64
C ASN A 200 4.79 -14.44 14.91
N GLN A 201 5.24 -13.33 15.50
CA GLN A 201 6.10 -12.33 14.85
C GLN A 201 7.55 -12.80 14.74
N HIS A 202 8.10 -13.52 15.73
CA HIS A 202 9.46 -14.06 15.67
C HIS A 202 9.69 -15.06 14.51
N LYS A 203 8.60 -15.55 13.90
CA LYS A 203 8.69 -16.43 12.72
C LYS A 203 8.59 -15.69 11.39
N LEU A 204 8.00 -14.49 11.36
CA LEU A 204 7.88 -13.67 10.15
C LEU A 204 9.19 -12.90 9.84
N PHE A 205 9.94 -12.53 10.88
CA PHE A 205 11.20 -11.79 10.77
C PHE A 205 12.45 -12.60 11.09
N ARG A 206 12.37 -13.93 11.18
CA ARG A 206 13.58 -14.73 11.06
C ARG A 206 14.04 -14.61 9.61
N SER A 207 15.09 -13.83 9.38
CA SER A 207 15.96 -14.00 8.22
C SER A 207 16.16 -15.49 8.03
N PRO A 208 15.99 -16.03 6.81
CA PRO A 208 16.51 -17.36 6.53
C PRO A 208 17.97 -17.34 6.96
N ALA A 209 18.37 -18.35 7.75
CA ALA A 209 19.74 -18.49 8.23
C ALA A 209 20.71 -18.06 7.13
N ALA A 210 21.63 -17.17 7.48
CA ALA A 210 22.59 -16.60 6.53
C ALA A 210 23.03 -17.69 5.55
N LEU A 211 22.79 -17.44 4.26
CA LEU A 211 23.34 -18.28 3.22
C LEU A 211 24.85 -18.34 3.46
N PRO A 212 25.51 -19.50 3.40
CA PRO A 212 26.94 -19.59 3.55
C PRO A 212 27.58 -18.62 2.54
N GLU A 213 28.53 -17.81 3.01
CA GLU A 213 29.27 -16.87 2.14
C GLU A 213 29.73 -17.61 0.88
N PRO A 214 29.52 -17.03 -0.31
CA PRO A 214 30.03 -17.64 -1.52
C PRO A 214 31.57 -17.68 -1.38
N ALA A 215 32.13 -18.88 -1.54
CA ALA A 215 33.56 -19.11 -1.51
C ALA A 215 34.26 -18.03 -2.34
N SER A 216 35.30 -17.41 -1.76
CA SER A 216 36.08 -16.32 -2.33
C SER A 216 36.39 -16.55 -3.79
N ARG A 217 35.92 -15.68 -4.69
CA ARG A 217 36.29 -15.70 -6.11
C ARG A 217 37.81 -15.52 -6.23
N PRO A 218 38.48 -16.32 -7.02
CA PRO A 218 39.92 -16.13 -7.26
C PRO A 218 40.15 -14.78 -7.95
N ALA A 219 41.14 -14.04 -7.46
CA ALA A 219 41.52 -12.73 -7.97
C ALA A 219 41.82 -12.81 -9.48
N PHE A 220 41.15 -11.94 -10.25
CA PHE A 220 41.41 -11.77 -11.68
C PHE A 220 42.82 -11.19 -11.87
N ARG A 221 43.77 -12.02 -12.29
CA ARG A 221 45.12 -11.61 -12.63
C ARG A 221 45.09 -10.98 -14.02
N THR A 222 45.21 -9.67 -14.11
CA THR A 222 45.39 -8.96 -15.38
C THR A 222 46.81 -9.30 -15.92
N ARG A 223 46.87 -10.02 -17.04
CA ARG A 223 48.11 -10.16 -17.80
C ARG A 223 48.39 -8.83 -18.49
N ARG A 224 49.54 -8.18 -18.13
CA ARG A 224 50.14 -7.16 -18.96
C ARG A 224 50.67 -7.83 -20.25
N ARG A 225 50.31 -7.31 -21.42
CA ARG A 225 50.96 -7.63 -22.67
C ARG A 225 52.31 -6.89 -22.71
N PRO A 226 53.42 -7.56 -23.14
CA PRO A 226 54.65 -6.85 -23.44
C PRO A 226 54.50 -6.07 -24.75
N GLY A 227 55.21 -4.95 -24.86
CA GLY A 227 55.21 -3.97 -25.92
C GLY A 227 55.78 -4.41 -27.26
#